data_8a3c9b770719e77c8902986e7a0d0a73
#
_entry.id   8a3c9b770719e77c8902986e7a0d0a73
#
_cell.length_a   1.000
_cell.length_b   1.000
_cell.length_c   1.000
_cell.angle_alpha   90.00
_cell.angle_beta   90.00
_cell.angle_gamma   90.00
#
_symmetry.space_group_name_H-M   'P 1'
#
loop_
_entity.id
_entity.type
_entity.pdbx_description
1 polymer ?
#
loop_
_entity_poly.entity_id
_entity_poly.type
_entity_poly.pdbx_seq_one_letter_code
_entity_poly.pdbx_strand_id
1 'polypeptide(L)'
;ASELNSFEEAIRRKTLIDERMRDLFRCFPRRSHPMPVLSAGIMALSTFSGSTAEKDLDSLNKATLSLLAKVPTLAAFAYKNSMGQPTLYPDNSLGYVENFIRMSFGFPTEPYEFNEAITRGLEVLLILHADHEQNCSTSTVRMVASSGANLHAAVAAGVNALSGPKHGGANQAVVEMLQFIRDNDLTTKQFVEKVKNREDGVKLMGFGHRIYRNYDPRAAIIKKHADEILKLQTGRKDLLEIAKELEETALNDDYFKERKLYPNVDFYSGLIYEAMGFPLNMFTVLFAIGRLPGWIAQYREQVTGSEKIWRPRQIYTCLLYTSDAADDLLC
;
A
#
# COMPACT_ATOMS: atom_id res chain seq x y z
N ALA A 1 7.90 -2.53 27.08
CA ALA A 1 6.57 -3.19 27.22
C ALA A 1 5.46 -2.19 27.60
N SER A 2 5.63 -1.35 28.66
CA SER A 2 4.58 -0.41 29.09
C SER A 2 4.23 0.67 28.03
N GLU A 3 5.23 1.23 27.38
CA GLU A 3 5.02 2.24 26.31
C GLU A 3 4.30 1.66 25.09
N LEU A 4 4.66 0.44 24.69
CA LEU A 4 4.00 -0.26 23.59
C LEU A 4 2.51 -0.50 23.92
N ASN A 5 2.23 -1.03 25.10
CA ASN A 5 0.86 -1.27 25.52
C ASN A 5 0.01 0.02 25.58
N SER A 6 0.62 1.13 26.05
CA SER A 6 -0.04 2.44 26.06
C SER A 6 -0.32 2.97 24.67
N PHE A 7 0.60 2.75 23.73
CA PHE A 7 0.45 3.14 22.33
C PHE A 7 -0.65 2.31 21.63
N GLU A 8 -0.63 0.99 21.82
CA GLU A 8 -1.67 0.10 21.28
C GLU A 8 -3.05 0.47 21.79
N GLU A 9 -3.19 0.72 23.10
CA GLU A 9 -4.45 1.15 23.70
C GLU A 9 -4.91 2.51 23.14
N ALA A 10 -3.99 3.44 22.95
CA ALA A 10 -4.30 4.74 22.35
C ALA A 10 -4.80 4.60 20.90
N ILE A 11 -4.26 3.67 20.11
CA ILE A 11 -4.74 3.35 18.75
C ILE A 11 -6.12 2.72 18.83
N ARG A 12 -6.33 1.67 19.64
CA ARG A 12 -7.61 0.96 19.75
C ARG A 12 -8.77 1.90 20.06
N ARG A 13 -8.57 2.89 20.95
CA ARG A 13 -9.60 3.86 21.35
C ARG A 13 -9.89 4.95 20.31
N LYS A 14 -9.09 5.05 19.24
CA LYS A 14 -9.22 6.10 18.22
C LYS A 14 -9.68 5.58 16.84
N THR A 15 -10.02 4.32 16.73
CA THR A 15 -10.40 3.66 15.46
C THR A 15 -11.73 4.12 14.89
N LEU A 16 -12.66 4.58 15.76
CA LEU A 16 -13.98 5.06 15.34
C LEU A 16 -13.88 6.38 14.57
N ILE A 17 -14.57 6.46 13.44
CA ILE A 17 -14.70 7.68 12.62
C ILE A 17 -16.04 8.36 12.90
N ASP A 18 -16.16 9.66 12.55
CA ASP A 18 -17.42 10.39 12.65
C ASP A 18 -18.48 9.75 11.74
N GLU A 19 -19.74 9.66 12.22
CA GLU A 19 -20.86 9.06 11.46
C GLU A 19 -21.07 9.72 10.09
N ARG A 20 -20.86 11.01 9.96
CA ARG A 20 -20.96 11.74 8.69
C ARG A 20 -19.95 11.23 7.64
N MET A 21 -18.85 10.61 8.07
CA MET A 21 -17.92 9.94 7.15
C MET A 21 -18.56 8.76 6.43
N ARG A 22 -19.51 8.06 7.06
CA ARG A 22 -20.26 6.98 6.40
C ARG A 22 -21.10 7.51 5.23
N ASP A 23 -21.68 8.68 5.38
CA ASP A 23 -22.45 9.33 4.30
C ASP A 23 -21.53 9.71 3.14
N LEU A 24 -20.32 10.21 3.42
CA LEU A 24 -19.31 10.44 2.40
C LEU A 24 -19.02 9.16 1.59
N PHE A 25 -18.81 8.03 2.26
CA PHE A 25 -18.56 6.76 1.57
C PHE A 25 -19.76 6.30 0.72
N ARG A 26 -20.99 6.55 1.15
CA ARG A 26 -22.20 6.24 0.39
C ARG A 26 -22.38 7.08 -0.87
N CYS A 27 -21.75 8.25 -0.95
CA CYS A 27 -21.78 9.10 -2.14
C CYS A 27 -20.91 8.57 -3.29
N PHE A 28 -19.94 7.68 -3.01
CA PHE A 28 -19.12 7.11 -4.06
C PHE A 28 -19.88 6.01 -4.84
N PRO A 29 -19.71 5.95 -6.17
CA PRO A 29 -20.26 4.84 -6.95
C PRO A 29 -19.75 3.49 -6.45
N ARG A 30 -20.62 2.46 -6.43
CA ARG A 30 -20.26 1.13 -5.93
C ARG A 30 -19.07 0.48 -6.62
N ARG A 31 -18.82 0.79 -7.89
CA ARG A 31 -17.69 0.25 -8.67
C ARG A 31 -16.44 1.14 -8.61
N SER A 32 -16.41 2.14 -7.73
CA SER A 32 -15.23 2.98 -7.57
C SER A 32 -14.05 2.16 -7.08
N HIS A 33 -12.88 2.43 -7.66
CA HIS A 33 -11.65 1.83 -7.16
C HIS A 33 -11.39 2.30 -5.72
N PRO A 34 -11.05 1.41 -4.77
CA PRO A 34 -10.90 1.77 -3.35
C PRO A 34 -9.82 2.82 -3.07
N MET A 35 -8.78 2.92 -3.89
CA MET A 35 -7.69 3.88 -3.66
C MET A 35 -8.12 5.36 -3.71
N PRO A 36 -8.83 5.86 -4.75
CA PRO A 36 -9.38 7.21 -4.72
C PRO A 36 -10.34 7.46 -3.56
N VAL A 37 -11.15 6.46 -3.21
CA VAL A 37 -12.08 6.53 -2.07
C VAL A 37 -11.32 6.67 -0.76
N LEU A 38 -10.26 5.88 -0.57
CA LEU A 38 -9.37 5.97 0.59
C LEU A 38 -8.70 7.34 0.69
N SER A 39 -8.13 7.83 -0.42
CA SER A 39 -7.49 9.16 -0.46
C SER A 39 -8.47 10.28 -0.07
N ALA A 40 -9.68 10.26 -0.63
CA ALA A 40 -10.73 11.22 -0.30
C ALA A 40 -11.14 11.11 1.19
N GLY A 41 -11.27 9.89 1.71
CA GLY A 41 -11.56 9.64 3.13
C GLY A 41 -10.48 10.18 4.07
N ILE A 42 -9.20 9.97 3.73
CA ILE A 42 -8.07 10.49 4.51
C ILE A 42 -8.09 12.04 4.51
N MET A 43 -8.29 12.65 3.34
CA MET A 43 -8.36 14.11 3.26
C MET A 43 -9.57 14.64 4.03
N ALA A 44 -10.73 14.00 3.94
CA ALA A 44 -11.93 14.37 4.68
C ALA A 44 -11.73 14.32 6.20
N LEU A 45 -10.94 13.38 6.73
CA LEU A 45 -10.62 13.32 8.17
C LEU A 45 -10.04 14.63 8.71
N SER A 46 -9.29 15.38 7.90
CA SER A 46 -8.72 16.67 8.32
C SER A 46 -9.78 17.67 8.72
N THR A 47 -10.97 17.63 8.10
CA THR A 47 -12.08 18.54 8.39
C THR A 47 -12.75 18.26 9.74
N PHE A 48 -12.55 17.07 10.29
CA PHE A 48 -13.06 16.66 11.60
C PHE A 48 -12.05 16.87 12.73
N SER A 49 -10.78 17.16 12.40
CA SER A 49 -9.73 17.38 13.40
C SER A 49 -9.68 18.82 13.95
N GLY A 50 -10.41 19.74 13.34
CA GLY A 50 -10.47 21.15 13.75
C GLY A 50 -9.19 21.96 13.50
N SER A 51 -8.16 21.38 12.89
CA SER A 51 -6.88 22.05 12.60
C SER A 51 -6.54 21.92 11.11
N THR A 52 -6.13 23.03 10.51
CA THR A 52 -5.67 23.08 9.11
C THR A 52 -4.18 22.75 8.98
N ALA A 53 -3.42 22.80 10.08
CA ALA A 53 -2.00 22.45 10.14
C ALA A 53 -1.60 22.02 11.56
N GLU A 54 -0.60 21.16 11.67
CA GLU A 54 0.03 20.82 12.95
C GLU A 54 0.95 21.97 13.37
N LYS A 55 0.59 22.62 14.48
CA LYS A 55 1.30 23.81 14.99
C LYS A 55 2.51 23.44 15.88
N ASP A 56 2.50 22.25 16.44
CA ASP A 56 3.48 21.75 17.39
C ASP A 56 3.53 20.21 17.38
N LEU A 57 4.45 19.64 18.16
CA LEU A 57 4.63 18.19 18.25
C LEU A 57 3.43 17.48 18.88
N ASP A 58 2.66 18.13 19.74
CA ASP A 58 1.49 17.52 20.37
C ASP A 58 0.35 17.37 19.34
N SER A 59 0.09 18.39 18.56
CA SER A 59 -0.89 18.34 17.46
C SER A 59 -0.47 17.32 16.39
N LEU A 60 0.82 17.24 16.06
CA LEU A 60 1.35 16.24 15.15
C LEU A 60 1.19 14.80 15.70
N ASN A 61 1.46 14.59 16.98
CA ASN A 61 1.24 13.28 17.63
C ASN A 61 -0.24 12.88 17.61
N LYS A 62 -1.16 13.82 17.86
CA LYS A 62 -2.60 13.58 17.79
C LYS A 62 -3.05 13.21 16.36
N ALA A 63 -2.55 13.92 15.33
CA ALA A 63 -2.82 13.60 13.93
C ALA A 63 -2.25 12.24 13.53
N THR A 64 -1.03 11.91 13.98
CA THR A 64 -0.38 10.61 13.79
C THR A 64 -1.24 9.47 14.34
N LEU A 65 -1.64 9.55 15.62
CA LEU A 65 -2.50 8.54 16.23
C LEU A 65 -3.86 8.43 15.54
N SER A 66 -4.43 9.56 15.12
CA SER A 66 -5.71 9.57 14.39
C SER A 66 -5.60 8.84 13.06
N LEU A 67 -4.57 9.10 12.27
CA LEU A 67 -4.38 8.44 10.97
C LEU A 67 -4.08 6.95 11.14
N LEU A 68 -3.14 6.58 12.00
CA LEU A 68 -2.81 5.18 12.25
C LEU A 68 -4.04 4.39 12.67
N ALA A 69 -4.89 4.94 13.55
CA ALA A 69 -6.08 4.27 14.03
C ALA A 69 -7.21 4.19 12.99
N LYS A 70 -7.43 5.25 12.21
CA LYS A 70 -8.63 5.41 11.38
C LYS A 70 -8.46 4.95 9.94
N VAL A 71 -7.25 4.95 9.38
CA VAL A 71 -7.04 4.56 7.98
C VAL A 71 -7.48 3.12 7.69
N PRO A 72 -7.24 2.12 8.56
CA PRO A 72 -7.83 0.79 8.37
C PRO A 72 -9.37 0.78 8.35
N THR A 73 -10.01 1.60 9.19
CA THR A 73 -11.48 1.74 9.19
C THR A 73 -11.97 2.33 7.86
N LEU A 74 -11.30 3.38 7.36
CA LEU A 74 -11.64 3.97 6.06
C LEU A 74 -11.44 2.97 4.91
N ALA A 75 -10.36 2.19 4.94
CA ALA A 75 -10.08 1.17 3.95
C ALA A 75 -11.14 0.06 3.93
N ALA A 76 -11.53 -0.43 5.11
CA ALA A 76 -12.60 -1.42 5.25
C ALA A 76 -13.95 -0.86 4.78
N PHE A 77 -14.25 0.39 5.08
CA PHE A 77 -15.48 1.06 4.62
C PHE A 77 -15.50 1.23 3.11
N ALA A 78 -14.36 1.63 2.49
CA ALA A 78 -14.23 1.70 1.03
C ALA A 78 -14.51 0.34 0.39
N TYR A 79 -13.95 -0.73 0.95
CA TYR A 79 -14.14 -2.09 0.48
C TYR A 79 -15.61 -2.53 0.63
N LYS A 80 -16.19 -2.43 1.82
CA LYS A 80 -17.58 -2.80 2.08
C LYS A 80 -18.57 -2.02 1.20
N ASN A 81 -18.34 -0.72 1.02
CA ASN A 81 -19.17 0.09 0.14
C ASN A 81 -19.08 -0.39 -1.33
N SER A 82 -17.89 -0.75 -1.81
CA SER A 82 -17.71 -1.28 -3.16
C SER A 82 -18.48 -2.59 -3.40
N MET A 83 -18.61 -3.41 -2.35
CA MET A 83 -19.36 -4.67 -2.36
C MET A 83 -20.86 -4.48 -2.13
N GLY A 84 -21.32 -3.28 -1.78
CA GLY A 84 -22.71 -3.03 -1.37
C GLY A 84 -23.11 -3.71 -0.06
N GLN A 85 -22.12 -3.99 0.79
CA GLN A 85 -22.29 -4.65 2.09
C GLN A 85 -22.35 -3.65 3.25
N PRO A 86 -22.99 -4.00 4.36
CA PRO A 86 -22.99 -3.15 5.55
C PRO A 86 -21.59 -2.99 6.12
N THR A 87 -21.25 -1.78 6.53
CA THR A 87 -20.00 -1.49 7.23
C THR A 87 -20.10 -1.91 8.70
N LEU A 88 -19.04 -2.51 9.24
CA LEU A 88 -18.89 -2.82 10.64
C LEU A 88 -18.14 -1.71 11.36
N TYR A 89 -18.58 -1.37 12.56
CA TYR A 89 -17.79 -0.52 13.45
C TYR A 89 -16.55 -1.26 13.95
N PRO A 90 -15.45 -0.52 14.22
CA PRO A 90 -14.30 -1.12 14.86
C PRO A 90 -14.65 -1.64 16.28
N ASP A 91 -13.91 -2.64 16.73
CA ASP A 91 -14.03 -3.27 18.02
C ASP A 91 -12.75 -3.04 18.83
N ASN A 92 -12.85 -2.33 19.95
CA ASN A 92 -11.70 -1.96 20.78
C ASN A 92 -11.06 -3.16 21.51
N SER A 93 -11.72 -4.33 21.55
CA SER A 93 -11.16 -5.54 22.13
C SER A 93 -10.14 -6.24 21.24
N LEU A 94 -10.16 -5.94 19.93
CA LEU A 94 -9.33 -6.58 18.91
C LEU A 94 -8.01 -5.85 18.67
N GLY A 95 -7.01 -6.60 18.19
CA GLY A 95 -5.77 -6.07 17.65
C GLY A 95 -5.97 -5.29 16.36
N TYR A 96 -4.93 -4.59 15.93
CA TYR A 96 -4.96 -3.72 14.74
C TYR A 96 -5.38 -4.48 13.47
N VAL A 97 -4.73 -5.60 13.20
CA VAL A 97 -4.98 -6.41 12.00
C VAL A 97 -6.29 -7.19 12.12
N GLU A 98 -6.57 -7.77 13.27
CA GLU A 98 -7.83 -8.47 13.53
C GLU A 98 -9.03 -7.54 13.30
N ASN A 99 -8.96 -6.32 13.82
CA ASN A 99 -10.02 -5.33 13.66
C ASN A 99 -10.24 -4.97 12.18
N PHE A 100 -9.16 -4.78 11.43
CA PHE A 100 -9.24 -4.52 9.99
C PHE A 100 -9.85 -5.71 9.22
N ILE A 101 -9.41 -6.95 9.51
CA ILE A 101 -9.93 -8.17 8.87
C ILE A 101 -11.44 -8.30 9.19
N ARG A 102 -11.83 -8.16 10.45
CA ARG A 102 -13.23 -8.23 10.86
C ARG A 102 -14.09 -7.17 10.16
N MET A 103 -13.64 -5.92 10.10
CA MET A 103 -14.37 -4.86 9.40
C MET A 103 -14.47 -5.13 7.89
N SER A 104 -13.47 -5.79 7.30
CA SER A 104 -13.44 -6.10 5.86
C SER A 104 -14.33 -7.29 5.49
N PHE A 105 -14.31 -8.36 6.27
CA PHE A 105 -14.98 -9.62 5.90
C PHE A 105 -16.17 -9.99 6.77
N GLY A 106 -16.24 -9.48 8.00
CA GLY A 106 -17.33 -9.79 8.93
C GLY A 106 -18.69 -9.21 8.49
N PHE A 107 -19.75 -9.75 9.08
CA PHE A 107 -21.12 -9.30 8.92
C PHE A 107 -21.73 -8.97 10.30
N PRO A 108 -22.70 -8.02 10.37
CA PRO A 108 -23.32 -7.66 11.64
C PRO A 108 -24.21 -8.76 12.22
N THR A 109 -24.52 -9.79 11.44
CA THR A 109 -25.43 -10.89 11.79
C THR A 109 -24.77 -12.07 12.48
N GLU A 110 -23.43 -12.13 12.47
CA GLU A 110 -22.67 -13.27 13.00
C GLU A 110 -21.29 -12.85 13.54
N PRO A 111 -20.77 -13.57 14.53
CA PRO A 111 -19.38 -13.40 14.96
C PRO A 111 -18.40 -13.72 13.82
N TYR A 112 -17.28 -13.00 13.78
CA TYR A 112 -16.21 -13.30 12.84
C TYR A 112 -15.19 -14.27 13.46
N GLU A 113 -14.93 -15.37 12.78
CA GLU A 113 -13.92 -16.36 13.19
C GLU A 113 -12.55 -16.01 12.58
N PHE A 114 -11.57 -15.77 13.42
CA PHE A 114 -10.22 -15.44 13.01
C PHE A 114 -9.41 -16.69 12.69
N ASN A 115 -8.60 -16.59 11.62
CA ASN A 115 -7.56 -17.57 11.33
C ASN A 115 -6.21 -16.97 11.68
N GLU A 116 -5.48 -17.60 12.60
CA GLU A 116 -4.20 -17.10 13.12
C GLU A 116 -3.15 -16.94 12.02
N ALA A 117 -3.05 -17.88 11.08
CA ALA A 117 -2.09 -17.79 9.97
C ALA A 117 -2.38 -16.59 9.05
N ILE A 118 -3.66 -16.31 8.78
CA ILE A 118 -4.10 -15.13 8.00
C ILE A 118 -3.77 -13.84 8.74
N THR A 119 -4.12 -13.75 10.03
CA THR A 119 -3.85 -12.56 10.86
C THR A 119 -2.34 -12.29 10.91
N ARG A 120 -1.55 -13.32 11.24
CA ARG A 120 -0.10 -13.20 11.32
C ARG A 120 0.55 -12.87 9.98
N GLY A 121 0.10 -13.48 8.91
CA GLY A 121 0.60 -13.20 7.56
C GLY A 121 0.34 -11.75 7.15
N LEU A 122 -0.84 -11.19 7.46
CA LEU A 122 -1.13 -9.79 7.17
C LEU A 122 -0.30 -8.85 8.04
N GLU A 123 -0.08 -9.14 9.34
CA GLU A 123 0.82 -8.36 10.20
C GLU A 123 2.22 -8.25 9.59
N VAL A 124 2.80 -9.39 9.19
CA VAL A 124 4.14 -9.44 8.59
C VAL A 124 4.16 -8.64 7.28
N LEU A 125 3.14 -8.76 6.43
CA LEU A 125 3.05 -7.99 5.19
C LEU A 125 3.01 -6.49 5.46
N LEU A 126 2.20 -6.03 6.41
CA LEU A 126 2.13 -4.60 6.77
C LEU A 126 3.47 -4.09 7.29
N ILE A 127 4.17 -4.85 8.13
CA ILE A 127 5.50 -4.49 8.64
C ILE A 127 6.50 -4.38 7.48
N LEU A 128 6.54 -5.34 6.56
CA LEU A 128 7.48 -5.35 5.44
C LEU A 128 7.23 -4.23 4.42
N HIS A 129 6.04 -3.64 4.41
CA HIS A 129 5.68 -2.50 3.58
C HIS A 129 5.84 -1.14 4.28
N ALA A 130 6.17 -1.10 5.59
CA ALA A 130 6.10 0.10 6.41
C ALA A 130 6.95 1.26 5.86
N ASP A 131 8.17 1.00 5.43
CA ASP A 131 9.04 2.02 4.79
C ASP A 131 9.95 1.38 3.75
N HIS A 132 10.33 2.16 2.75
CA HIS A 132 11.34 1.80 1.77
C HIS A 132 11.95 3.05 1.13
N GLU A 133 12.69 3.81 1.90
CA GLU A 133 13.37 5.03 1.48
C GLU A 133 12.42 6.08 0.83
N GLN A 134 13.00 6.96 -0.01
CA GLN A 134 12.25 7.98 -0.73
C GLN A 134 11.75 7.46 -2.09
N ASN A 135 10.89 6.45 -2.08
CA ASN A 135 10.14 6.05 -3.27
C ASN A 135 9.16 7.15 -3.71
N CYS A 136 8.46 6.94 -4.84
CA CYS A 136 7.59 7.95 -5.44
C CYS A 136 6.55 8.51 -4.45
N SER A 137 5.82 7.67 -3.71
CA SER A 137 4.81 8.14 -2.77
C SER A 137 5.41 8.83 -1.54
N THR A 138 6.51 8.31 -1.02
CA THR A 138 7.24 8.94 0.11
C THR A 138 7.82 10.31 -0.28
N SER A 139 8.41 10.42 -1.46
CA SER A 139 8.88 11.71 -1.99
C SER A 139 7.73 12.70 -2.19
N THR A 140 6.56 12.22 -2.62
CA THR A 140 5.35 13.06 -2.74
C THR A 140 4.88 13.55 -1.37
N VAL A 141 4.86 12.69 -0.35
CA VAL A 141 4.54 13.08 1.03
C VAL A 141 5.49 14.17 1.52
N ARG A 142 6.79 13.99 1.34
CA ARG A 142 7.81 15.00 1.76
C ARG A 142 7.67 16.31 0.98
N MET A 143 7.40 16.23 -0.32
CA MET A 143 7.18 17.43 -1.16
C MET A 143 5.97 18.22 -0.68
N VAL A 144 4.84 17.57 -0.43
CA VAL A 144 3.63 18.22 0.10
C VAL A 144 3.88 18.75 1.51
N ALA A 145 4.55 17.98 2.37
CA ALA A 145 4.93 18.41 3.71
C ALA A 145 5.79 19.68 3.70
N SER A 146 6.71 19.82 2.74
CA SER A 146 7.60 20.97 2.62
C SER A 146 6.86 22.30 2.34
N SER A 147 5.63 22.22 1.85
CA SER A 147 4.78 23.41 1.66
C SER A 147 4.05 23.88 2.92
N GLY A 148 4.21 23.16 4.05
CA GLY A 148 3.47 23.41 5.29
C GLY A 148 2.04 22.85 5.30
N ALA A 149 1.69 22.01 4.32
CA ALA A 149 0.39 21.32 4.31
C ALA A 149 0.32 20.29 5.46
N ASN A 150 -0.89 20.06 5.99
CA ASN A 150 -1.09 19.14 7.11
C ASN A 150 -0.79 17.68 6.76
N LEU A 151 -0.61 16.85 7.80
CA LEU A 151 -0.27 15.43 7.67
C LEU A 151 -1.31 14.67 6.83
N HIS A 152 -2.61 14.96 6.97
CA HIS A 152 -3.66 14.30 6.20
C HIS A 152 -3.53 14.59 4.70
N ALA A 153 -3.27 15.84 4.33
CA ALA A 153 -3.06 16.22 2.93
C ALA A 153 -1.82 15.56 2.33
N ALA A 154 -0.72 15.52 3.08
CA ALA A 154 0.52 14.86 2.65
C ALA A 154 0.32 13.35 2.47
N VAL A 155 -0.35 12.67 3.41
CA VAL A 155 -0.65 11.24 3.33
C VAL A 155 -1.62 10.96 2.18
N ALA A 156 -2.67 11.76 1.98
CA ALA A 156 -3.59 11.61 0.85
C ALA A 156 -2.85 11.74 -0.50
N ALA A 157 -1.91 12.68 -0.62
CA ALA A 157 -1.05 12.80 -1.79
C ALA A 157 -0.15 11.57 -1.99
N GLY A 158 0.39 11.00 -0.91
CA GLY A 158 1.12 9.73 -0.93
C GLY A 158 0.26 8.57 -1.45
N VAL A 159 -0.98 8.47 -0.99
CA VAL A 159 -1.95 7.47 -1.47
C VAL A 159 -2.23 7.65 -2.97
N ASN A 160 -2.39 8.89 -3.43
CA ASN A 160 -2.60 9.18 -4.85
C ASN A 160 -1.39 8.78 -5.70
N ALA A 161 -0.17 9.07 -5.25
CA ALA A 161 1.05 8.65 -5.93
C ALA A 161 1.21 7.13 -5.94
N LEU A 162 0.84 6.44 -4.83
CA LEU A 162 0.89 4.99 -4.73
C LEU A 162 -0.14 4.31 -5.66
N SER A 163 -1.28 4.94 -5.95
CA SER A 163 -2.32 4.39 -6.80
C SER A 163 -1.89 4.17 -8.25
N GLY A 164 -0.79 4.80 -8.67
CA GLY A 164 -0.26 4.65 -10.02
C GLY A 164 0.30 3.24 -10.28
N PRO A 165 -0.02 2.61 -11.44
CA PRO A 165 0.36 1.22 -11.74
C PRO A 165 1.87 0.98 -11.77
N LYS A 166 2.67 2.02 -12.00
CA LYS A 166 4.14 1.93 -11.99
C LYS A 166 4.74 1.94 -10.57
N HIS A 167 3.93 2.17 -9.54
CA HIS A 167 4.37 2.21 -8.15
C HIS A 167 3.66 1.17 -7.29
N GLY A 168 2.35 1.29 -7.06
CA GLY A 168 1.62 0.38 -6.18
C GLY A 168 0.93 -0.80 -6.89
N GLY A 169 1.07 -0.94 -8.22
CA GLY A 169 0.38 -1.98 -8.99
C GLY A 169 1.16 -3.28 -9.22
N ALA A 170 2.37 -3.42 -8.68
CA ALA A 170 3.24 -4.53 -9.01
C ALA A 170 2.70 -5.89 -8.53
N ASN A 171 2.18 -5.98 -7.31
CA ASN A 171 1.62 -7.21 -6.76
C ASN A 171 0.33 -7.67 -7.47
N GLN A 172 -0.52 -6.74 -7.89
CA GLN A 172 -1.67 -7.03 -8.75
C GLN A 172 -1.20 -7.59 -10.10
N ALA A 173 -0.24 -6.93 -10.73
CA ALA A 173 0.31 -7.35 -12.02
C ALA A 173 0.97 -8.74 -11.97
N VAL A 174 1.53 -9.14 -10.82
CA VAL A 174 2.03 -10.53 -10.61
C VAL A 174 0.89 -11.53 -10.69
N VAL A 175 -0.20 -11.29 -9.97
CA VAL A 175 -1.34 -12.23 -9.98
C VAL A 175 -1.96 -12.30 -11.38
N GLU A 176 -2.14 -11.17 -12.06
CA GLU A 176 -2.62 -11.12 -13.44
C GLU A 176 -1.70 -11.88 -14.41
N MET A 177 -0.38 -11.78 -14.22
CA MET A 177 0.61 -12.55 -15.00
C MET A 177 0.48 -14.06 -14.76
N LEU A 178 0.34 -14.49 -13.51
CA LEU A 178 0.17 -15.91 -13.19
C LEU A 178 -1.16 -16.47 -13.71
N GLN A 179 -2.24 -15.68 -13.63
CA GLN A 179 -3.53 -16.02 -14.25
C GLN A 179 -3.39 -16.12 -15.76
N PHE A 180 -2.67 -15.20 -16.41
CA PHE A 180 -2.40 -15.27 -17.85
C PHE A 180 -1.66 -16.55 -18.25
N ILE A 181 -0.65 -16.99 -17.48
CA ILE A 181 0.07 -18.25 -17.71
C ILE A 181 -0.91 -19.44 -17.65
N ARG A 182 -1.73 -19.48 -16.59
CA ARG A 182 -2.73 -20.54 -16.39
C ARG A 182 -3.79 -20.55 -17.49
N ASP A 183 -4.39 -19.41 -17.76
CA ASP A 183 -5.57 -19.29 -18.64
C ASP A 183 -5.22 -19.51 -20.12
N ASN A 184 -3.93 -19.43 -20.47
CA ASN A 184 -3.41 -19.74 -21.81
C ASN A 184 -2.67 -21.08 -21.87
N ASP A 185 -2.74 -21.92 -20.84
CA ASP A 185 -2.07 -23.21 -20.75
C ASP A 185 -0.58 -23.15 -21.09
N LEU A 186 0.09 -22.05 -20.70
CA LEU A 186 1.50 -21.86 -20.95
C LEU A 186 2.34 -22.58 -19.91
N THR A 187 3.41 -23.25 -20.34
CA THR A 187 4.48 -23.65 -19.42
C THR A 187 5.28 -22.42 -19.00
N THR A 188 5.89 -22.48 -17.83
CA THR A 188 6.75 -21.40 -17.31
C THR A 188 7.94 -21.13 -18.25
N LYS A 189 8.49 -22.16 -18.91
CA LYS A 189 9.52 -22.01 -19.94
C LYS A 189 9.04 -21.25 -21.16
N GLN A 190 7.86 -21.58 -21.68
CA GLN A 190 7.26 -20.85 -22.81
C GLN A 190 7.00 -19.39 -22.45
N PHE A 191 6.50 -19.13 -21.25
CA PHE A 191 6.30 -17.77 -20.77
C PHE A 191 7.62 -16.99 -20.67
N VAL A 192 8.67 -17.59 -20.08
CA VAL A 192 10.01 -17.01 -19.99
C VAL A 192 10.58 -16.67 -21.38
N GLU A 193 10.42 -17.54 -22.38
CA GLU A 193 10.86 -17.23 -23.76
C GLU A 193 10.07 -16.06 -24.36
N LYS A 194 8.74 -15.97 -24.14
CA LYS A 194 7.95 -14.81 -24.56
C LYS A 194 8.48 -13.50 -23.93
N VAL A 195 8.83 -13.53 -22.64
CA VAL A 195 9.42 -12.37 -21.94
C VAL A 195 10.75 -11.96 -22.57
N LYS A 196 11.63 -12.92 -22.85
CA LYS A 196 12.95 -12.68 -23.48
C LYS A 196 12.82 -12.07 -24.87
N ASN A 197 11.89 -12.59 -25.66
CA ASN A 197 11.60 -12.14 -27.01
C ASN A 197 10.78 -10.85 -27.06
N ARG A 198 10.26 -10.37 -25.90
CA ARG A 198 9.35 -9.21 -25.80
C ARG A 198 8.07 -9.39 -26.62
N GLU A 199 7.59 -10.63 -26.75
CA GLU A 199 6.37 -10.96 -27.48
C GLU A 199 5.15 -10.40 -26.74
N ASP A 200 4.17 -9.89 -27.48
CA ASP A 200 2.87 -9.43 -26.97
C ASP A 200 2.93 -8.41 -25.81
N GLY A 201 4.08 -7.76 -25.59
CA GLY A 201 4.28 -6.84 -24.47
C GLY A 201 4.35 -7.52 -23.08
N VAL A 202 4.47 -8.83 -23.04
CA VAL A 202 4.55 -9.62 -21.82
C VAL A 202 5.80 -9.26 -21.01
N LYS A 203 5.66 -9.17 -19.70
CA LYS A 203 6.75 -8.81 -18.76
C LYS A 203 6.76 -9.78 -17.60
N LEU A 204 7.95 -10.07 -17.09
CA LEU A 204 8.12 -10.79 -15.83
C LEU A 204 7.88 -9.82 -14.67
N MET A 205 6.68 -9.91 -14.06
CA MET A 205 6.30 -9.04 -12.95
C MET A 205 6.75 -9.62 -11.61
N GLY A 206 7.05 -8.75 -10.64
CA GLY A 206 7.53 -9.17 -9.32
C GLY A 206 9.01 -9.58 -9.28
N PHE A 207 9.77 -9.31 -10.33
CA PHE A 207 11.20 -9.57 -10.43
C PHE A 207 11.99 -8.29 -10.65
N GLY A 208 13.17 -8.26 -10.02
CA GLY A 208 14.06 -7.10 -10.05
C GLY A 208 13.63 -6.03 -9.05
N HIS A 209 14.59 -5.21 -8.68
CA HIS A 209 14.38 -4.12 -7.74
C HIS A 209 15.34 -2.97 -8.04
N ARG A 210 14.89 -1.72 -7.86
CA ARG A 210 15.73 -0.55 -8.13
C ARG A 210 16.91 -0.45 -7.18
N ILE A 211 16.75 -0.88 -5.92
CA ILE A 211 17.76 -0.80 -4.86
C ILE A 211 18.51 -2.13 -4.72
N TYR A 212 17.78 -3.24 -4.55
CA TYR A 212 18.40 -4.56 -4.40
C TYR A 212 18.92 -5.09 -5.71
N ARG A 213 20.22 -5.39 -5.75
CA ARG A 213 20.89 -6.03 -6.90
C ARG A 213 20.94 -7.55 -6.78
N ASN A 214 20.45 -8.08 -5.68
CA ASN A 214 20.31 -9.51 -5.37
C ASN A 214 18.86 -9.77 -4.94
N TYR A 215 18.63 -10.94 -4.36
CA TYR A 215 17.33 -11.35 -3.82
C TYR A 215 16.80 -10.34 -2.79
N ASP A 216 15.56 -9.94 -2.90
CA ASP A 216 14.89 -9.07 -1.94
C ASP A 216 14.73 -9.80 -0.60
N PRO A 217 15.34 -9.36 0.50
CA PRO A 217 15.27 -10.06 1.79
C PRO A 217 13.84 -10.21 2.31
N ARG A 218 12.93 -9.31 1.92
CA ARG A 218 11.51 -9.36 2.28
C ARG A 218 10.81 -10.53 1.59
N ALA A 219 11.17 -10.84 0.34
CA ALA A 219 10.59 -11.95 -0.40
C ALA A 219 10.85 -13.30 0.29
N ALA A 220 12.02 -13.50 0.90
CA ALA A 220 12.32 -14.72 1.66
C ALA A 220 11.43 -14.89 2.91
N ILE A 221 11.10 -13.79 3.58
CA ILE A 221 10.20 -13.78 4.75
C ILE A 221 8.78 -14.12 4.31
N ILE A 222 8.30 -13.44 3.28
CA ILE A 222 6.94 -13.59 2.75
C ILE A 222 6.69 -15.00 2.23
N LYS A 223 7.67 -15.61 1.55
CA LYS A 223 7.56 -16.95 0.99
C LYS A 223 7.19 -17.99 2.04
N LYS A 224 7.72 -17.89 3.27
CA LYS A 224 7.37 -18.79 4.37
C LYS A 224 5.90 -18.70 4.75
N HIS A 225 5.37 -17.48 4.86
CA HIS A 225 3.96 -17.24 5.17
C HIS A 225 3.03 -17.61 4.00
N ALA A 226 3.49 -17.44 2.75
CA ALA A 226 2.75 -17.88 1.57
C ALA A 226 2.46 -19.38 1.64
N ASP A 227 3.45 -20.21 1.96
CA ASP A 227 3.28 -21.66 2.07
C ASP A 227 2.25 -22.06 3.14
N GLU A 228 2.17 -21.34 4.25
CA GLU A 228 1.21 -21.60 5.32
C GLU A 228 -0.21 -21.19 4.94
N ILE A 229 -0.38 -19.99 4.43
CA ILE A 229 -1.68 -19.43 4.10
C ILE A 229 -2.31 -20.13 2.90
N LEU A 230 -1.53 -20.42 1.86
CA LEU A 230 -2.02 -21.06 0.65
C LEU A 230 -2.40 -22.53 0.87
N LYS A 231 -1.87 -23.20 1.91
CA LYS A 231 -2.35 -24.53 2.34
C LYS A 231 -3.78 -24.50 2.89
N LEU A 232 -4.25 -23.37 3.39
CA LEU A 232 -5.62 -23.21 3.91
C LEU A 232 -6.67 -23.14 2.79
N GLN A 233 -6.25 -22.83 1.57
CA GLN A 233 -7.18 -22.73 0.42
C GLN A 233 -7.32 -24.07 -0.28
N THR A 234 -8.53 -24.59 -0.34
CA THR A 234 -8.93 -25.68 -1.21
C THR A 234 -9.33 -25.09 -2.58
N GLY A 235 -8.54 -25.33 -3.62
CA GLY A 235 -8.92 -25.03 -5.00
C GLY A 235 -8.12 -24.01 -5.79
N ARG A 236 -7.09 -23.36 -5.20
CA ARG A 236 -6.22 -22.40 -5.90
C ARG A 236 -4.73 -22.70 -5.77
N LYS A 237 -4.39 -23.96 -5.61
CA LYS A 237 -2.98 -24.43 -5.55
C LYS A 237 -2.21 -24.16 -6.85
N ASP A 238 -2.92 -24.09 -7.95
CA ASP A 238 -2.40 -23.87 -9.29
C ASP A 238 -1.53 -22.60 -9.41
N LEU A 239 -1.97 -21.45 -8.94
CA LEU A 239 -1.19 -20.20 -9.05
C LEU A 239 0.08 -20.23 -8.22
N LEU A 240 0.06 -20.86 -7.03
CA LEU A 240 1.27 -21.01 -6.22
C LEU A 240 2.27 -21.97 -6.88
N GLU A 241 1.78 -23.05 -7.46
CA GLU A 241 2.63 -24.02 -8.17
C GLU A 241 3.27 -23.35 -9.38
N ILE A 242 2.51 -22.61 -10.18
CA ILE A 242 3.02 -21.83 -11.30
C ILE A 242 4.04 -20.78 -10.81
N ALA A 243 3.78 -20.09 -9.71
CA ALA A 243 4.70 -19.11 -9.16
C ALA A 243 6.04 -19.74 -8.74
N LYS A 244 6.00 -20.88 -8.05
CA LYS A 244 7.22 -21.61 -7.63
C LYS A 244 8.02 -22.10 -8.83
N GLU A 245 7.35 -22.69 -9.81
CA GLU A 245 7.99 -23.16 -11.03
C GLU A 245 8.57 -22.00 -11.85
N LEU A 246 7.85 -20.87 -11.92
CA LEU A 246 8.33 -19.66 -12.60
C LEU A 246 9.55 -19.06 -11.89
N GLU A 247 9.53 -19.01 -10.56
CA GLU A 247 10.68 -18.57 -9.77
C GLU A 247 11.89 -19.46 -10.05
N GLU A 248 11.74 -20.78 -9.99
CA GLU A 248 12.81 -21.76 -10.25
C GLU A 248 13.35 -21.61 -11.68
N THR A 249 12.45 -21.51 -12.66
CA THR A 249 12.82 -21.33 -14.07
C THR A 249 13.61 -20.05 -14.27
N ALA A 250 13.15 -18.92 -13.71
CA ALA A 250 13.83 -17.64 -13.83
C ALA A 250 15.18 -17.61 -13.09
N LEU A 251 15.26 -18.18 -11.90
CA LEU A 251 16.50 -18.24 -11.12
C LEU A 251 17.57 -19.13 -11.76
N ASN A 252 17.20 -20.08 -12.62
CA ASN A 252 18.13 -20.95 -13.34
C ASN A 252 18.50 -20.41 -14.73
N ASP A 253 17.82 -19.40 -15.23
CA ASP A 253 18.05 -18.83 -16.57
C ASP A 253 19.10 -17.71 -16.53
N ASP A 254 20.13 -17.80 -17.35
CA ASP A 254 21.26 -16.88 -17.38
C ASP A 254 20.84 -15.45 -17.80
N TYR A 255 19.81 -15.31 -18.65
CA TYR A 255 19.27 -13.99 -19.05
C TYR A 255 18.81 -13.17 -17.84
N PHE A 256 18.14 -13.79 -16.85
CA PHE A 256 17.67 -13.12 -15.65
C PHE A 256 18.79 -12.92 -14.62
N LYS A 257 19.70 -13.88 -14.48
CA LYS A 257 20.89 -13.78 -13.59
C LYS A 257 21.77 -12.60 -13.98
N GLU A 258 22.11 -12.49 -15.27
CA GLU A 258 22.94 -11.39 -15.79
C GLU A 258 22.30 -10.02 -15.57
N ARG A 259 20.97 -9.94 -15.65
CA ARG A 259 20.18 -8.73 -15.43
C ARG A 259 19.79 -8.50 -13.97
N LYS A 260 20.19 -9.41 -13.07
CA LYS A 260 19.90 -9.38 -11.63
C LYS A 260 18.40 -9.29 -11.32
N LEU A 261 17.61 -10.00 -12.09
CA LEU A 261 16.15 -10.08 -11.94
C LEU A 261 15.79 -11.21 -10.97
N TYR A 262 15.79 -10.89 -9.69
CA TYR A 262 15.40 -11.80 -8.60
C TYR A 262 13.99 -11.45 -8.12
N PRO A 263 13.25 -12.42 -7.54
CA PRO A 263 11.94 -12.13 -6.91
C PRO A 263 12.03 -11.03 -5.87
N ASN A 264 11.08 -10.13 -5.91
CA ASN A 264 10.92 -9.05 -4.92
C ASN A 264 9.70 -9.29 -4.02
N VAL A 265 9.41 -8.35 -3.11
CA VAL A 265 8.31 -8.44 -2.16
C VAL A 265 6.95 -8.63 -2.84
N ASP A 266 6.75 -8.08 -4.03
CA ASP A 266 5.47 -8.10 -4.73
C ASP A 266 5.13 -9.47 -5.33
N PHE A 267 6.15 -10.32 -5.57
CA PHE A 267 5.96 -11.60 -6.22
C PHE A 267 5.06 -12.56 -5.41
N TYR A 268 5.20 -12.59 -4.09
CA TYR A 268 4.39 -13.45 -3.23
C TYR A 268 3.26 -12.70 -2.51
N SER A 269 3.39 -11.37 -2.29
CA SER A 269 2.40 -10.62 -1.51
C SER A 269 1.02 -10.63 -2.17
N GLY A 270 0.95 -10.52 -3.50
CA GLY A 270 -0.32 -10.59 -4.23
C GLY A 270 -1.04 -11.93 -4.07
N LEU A 271 -0.32 -13.04 -4.15
CA LEU A 271 -0.87 -14.38 -3.92
C LEU A 271 -1.43 -14.55 -2.51
N ILE A 272 -0.72 -14.00 -1.52
CA ILE A 272 -1.18 -14.04 -0.12
C ILE A 272 -2.44 -13.21 0.06
N TYR A 273 -2.51 -12.00 -0.48
CA TYR A 273 -3.71 -11.16 -0.41
C TYR A 273 -4.92 -11.83 -1.07
N GLU A 274 -4.72 -12.43 -2.24
CA GLU A 274 -5.77 -13.20 -2.91
C GLU A 274 -6.21 -14.40 -2.06
N ALA A 275 -5.26 -15.12 -1.47
CA ALA A 275 -5.51 -16.23 -0.57
C ALA A 275 -6.28 -15.84 0.70
N MET A 276 -6.07 -14.64 1.19
CA MET A 276 -6.83 -14.07 2.31
C MET A 276 -8.26 -13.65 1.91
N GLY A 277 -8.60 -13.65 0.61
CA GLY A 277 -9.91 -13.27 0.09
C GLY A 277 -10.03 -11.81 -0.37
N PHE A 278 -8.94 -11.05 -0.38
CA PHE A 278 -8.97 -9.70 -0.92
C PHE A 278 -8.98 -9.70 -2.45
N PRO A 279 -9.87 -8.92 -3.10
CA PRO A 279 -9.84 -8.75 -4.54
C PRO A 279 -8.65 -7.89 -4.99
N LEU A 280 -8.24 -8.04 -6.25
CA LEU A 280 -7.06 -7.38 -6.82
C LEU A 280 -7.02 -5.86 -6.59
N ASN A 281 -8.17 -5.18 -6.69
CA ASN A 281 -8.26 -3.73 -6.48
C ASN A 281 -8.02 -3.27 -5.03
N MET A 282 -7.98 -4.21 -4.06
CA MET A 282 -7.63 -3.92 -2.67
C MET A 282 -6.13 -4.04 -2.37
N PHE A 283 -5.34 -4.63 -3.26
CA PHE A 283 -3.91 -4.89 -2.97
C PHE A 283 -3.13 -3.60 -2.71
N THR A 284 -3.34 -2.57 -3.52
CA THR A 284 -2.69 -1.26 -3.31
C THR A 284 -3.21 -0.56 -2.05
N VAL A 285 -4.46 -0.82 -1.64
CA VAL A 285 -5.01 -0.32 -0.36
C VAL A 285 -4.30 -0.96 0.83
N LEU A 286 -4.08 -2.28 0.78
CA LEU A 286 -3.30 -3.00 1.81
C LEU A 286 -1.87 -2.47 1.88
N PHE A 287 -1.26 -2.23 0.72
CA PHE A 287 0.04 -1.57 0.66
C PHE A 287 0.01 -0.19 1.32
N ALA A 288 -1.02 0.64 1.05
CA ALA A 288 -1.16 1.97 1.66
C ALA A 288 -1.28 1.90 3.20
N ILE A 289 -2.03 0.94 3.73
CA ILE A 289 -2.12 0.70 5.19
C ILE A 289 -0.74 0.37 5.76
N GLY A 290 -0.01 -0.54 5.12
CA GLY A 290 1.34 -0.91 5.54
C GLY A 290 2.32 0.26 5.46
N ARG A 291 2.28 1.09 4.39
CA ARG A 291 3.19 2.22 4.18
C ARG A 291 2.85 3.45 5.02
N LEU A 292 1.66 3.53 5.59
CA LEU A 292 1.21 4.68 6.36
C LEU A 292 2.18 5.10 7.48
N PRO A 293 2.72 4.20 8.33
CA PRO A 293 3.69 4.57 9.35
C PRO A 293 4.95 5.20 8.76
N GLY A 294 5.45 4.68 7.65
CA GLY A 294 6.61 5.24 6.95
C GLY A 294 6.34 6.64 6.40
N TRP A 295 5.19 6.88 5.77
CA TRP A 295 4.81 8.21 5.32
C TRP A 295 4.71 9.21 6.48
N ILE A 296 4.15 8.79 7.61
CA ILE A 296 4.06 9.63 8.81
C ILE A 296 5.45 9.96 9.37
N ALA A 297 6.33 8.96 9.44
CA ALA A 297 7.72 9.17 9.89
C ALA A 297 8.48 10.13 8.97
N GLN A 298 8.35 9.97 7.65
CA GLN A 298 8.96 10.82 6.64
C GLN A 298 8.38 12.25 6.65
N TYR A 299 7.08 12.39 6.85
CA TYR A 299 6.45 13.70 7.06
C TYR A 299 7.02 14.39 8.30
N ARG A 300 7.05 13.65 9.45
CA ARG A 300 7.57 14.18 10.71
C ARG A 300 9.01 14.66 10.57
N GLU A 301 9.88 13.86 9.96
CA GLU A 301 11.27 14.24 9.70
C GLU A 301 11.35 15.51 8.84
N GLN A 302 10.52 15.64 7.79
CA GLN A 302 10.51 16.81 6.93
C GLN A 302 10.12 18.09 7.67
N VAL A 303 9.02 18.06 8.45
CA VAL A 303 8.51 19.26 9.13
C VAL A 303 9.31 19.66 10.38
N THR A 304 10.06 18.72 10.98
CA THR A 304 10.94 19.02 12.13
C THR A 304 12.37 19.33 11.72
N GLY A 305 12.79 18.94 10.51
CA GLY A 305 14.19 19.02 10.07
C GLY A 305 14.48 20.13 9.04
N SER A 306 13.48 20.63 8.31
CA SER A 306 13.69 21.64 7.26
C SER A 306 12.46 22.51 7.06
N GLU A 307 12.67 23.84 7.09
CA GLU A 307 11.63 24.84 6.78
C GLU A 307 11.56 25.19 5.28
N LYS A 308 12.48 24.61 4.45
CA LYS A 308 12.55 24.97 3.04
C LYS A 308 11.57 24.18 2.20
N ILE A 309 10.79 24.88 1.37
CA ILE A 309 9.95 24.26 0.36
C ILE A 309 10.80 23.56 -0.70
N TRP A 310 10.38 22.37 -1.09
CA TRP A 310 11.02 21.63 -2.17
C TRP A 310 10.60 22.17 -3.53
N ARG A 311 11.57 22.71 -4.25
CA ARG A 311 11.38 23.24 -5.58
C ARG A 311 12.40 22.63 -6.55
N PRO A 312 12.01 21.64 -7.37
CA PRO A 312 12.88 21.11 -8.41
C PRO A 312 13.30 22.22 -9.38
N ARG A 313 14.57 22.19 -9.79
CA ARG A 313 15.08 23.13 -10.79
C ARG A 313 14.71 22.66 -12.18
N GLN A 314 14.43 23.62 -13.06
CA GLN A 314 14.26 23.41 -14.50
C GLN A 314 15.44 24.00 -15.26
N ILE A 315 15.82 23.34 -16.36
CA ILE A 315 16.77 23.88 -17.32
C ILE A 315 15.95 24.33 -18.52
N TYR A 316 15.93 25.64 -18.76
CA TYR A 316 15.29 26.20 -19.95
C TYR A 316 16.17 25.93 -21.17
N THR A 317 15.62 25.27 -22.18
CA THR A 317 16.30 24.94 -23.42
C THR A 317 15.96 25.88 -24.58
N CYS A 318 15.02 26.82 -24.38
CA CYS A 318 14.74 27.85 -25.38
C CYS A 318 15.51 29.15 -25.10
N LEU A 319 15.56 30.04 -26.06
CA LEU A 319 16.22 31.34 -25.95
C LEU A 319 15.64 32.12 -24.75
N LEU A 320 16.53 32.62 -23.87
CA LEU A 320 16.19 33.52 -22.78
C LEU A 320 15.64 34.83 -23.38
N TYR A 321 14.34 34.85 -23.64
CA TYR A 321 13.70 36.01 -24.23
C TYR A 321 13.28 37.07 -23.22
N THR A 322 13.13 36.69 -21.94
CA THR A 322 12.83 37.63 -20.87
C THR A 322 13.49 37.19 -19.58
N SER A 323 14.24 38.07 -18.94
CA SER A 323 14.41 38.02 -17.50
C SER A 323 13.04 38.30 -16.93
N ASP A 324 12.37 37.28 -16.41
CA ASP A 324 11.13 37.47 -15.67
C ASP A 324 11.50 38.20 -14.37
N ALA A 325 10.92 39.38 -14.18
CA ALA A 325 11.13 40.17 -12.96
C ALA A 325 10.74 39.43 -11.67
N ALA A 326 10.05 38.29 -11.78
CA ALA A 326 9.76 37.39 -10.67
C ALA A 326 10.98 36.55 -10.23
N ASP A 327 11.99 36.34 -11.08
CA ASP A 327 13.20 35.62 -10.71
C ASP A 327 14.20 36.47 -9.91
N ASP A 328 14.07 37.79 -9.99
CA ASP A 328 14.96 38.73 -9.27
C ASP A 328 14.50 39.07 -7.84
N LEU A 329 13.31 38.64 -7.43
CA LEU A 329 12.72 38.95 -6.12
C LEU A 329 12.80 37.83 -5.08
N LEU A 330 13.42 36.71 -5.40
CA LEU A 330 13.49 35.51 -4.54
C LEU A 330 14.92 34.98 -4.33
N CYS A 331 15.90 35.86 -4.26
CA CYS A 331 17.24 35.50 -3.75
C CYS A 331 17.32 35.66 -2.25
#